data_1243521f36a956001fe4f1889745d32e
#
_entry.id   1243521f36a956001fe4f1889745d32e
#
_cell.length_a   1.000
_cell.length_b   1.000
_cell.length_c   1.000
_cell.angle_alpha   90.00
_cell.angle_beta   90.00
_cell.angle_gamma   90.00
#
_symmetry.space_group_name_H-M   'P 1'
#
loop_
_entity.id
_entity.type
_entity.pdbx_description
1 polymer ?
#
loop_
_entity_poly.entity_id
_entity_poly.type
_entity_poly.pdbx_seq_one_letter_code
_entity_poly.pdbx_strand_id
1 'polypeptide(L)'
;ELSSVRFIIVLFAVFGWMGVARIVRGQVLALKEREFIEAARAVGASRWYIVRRHLLPNSIGPIMVALTFSVVSAIISESTLAFFGYGPQAGDGATSLGILVGAAKGAVNTGFWWLAVFPCLTLVVIALSINFIGDALRDATDPRMQKES
;
A
#
# COMPACT_ATOMS: atom_id res chain seq x y z
N GLU A 1 -23.67 1.87 -17.27
CA GLU A 1 -23.41 2.17 -15.84
C GLU A 1 -22.15 1.41 -15.44
N LEU A 2 -21.15 2.15 -14.97
CA LEU A 2 -19.97 1.52 -14.38
C LEU A 2 -20.43 0.86 -13.08
N SER A 3 -20.24 -0.46 -12.94
CA SER A 3 -20.52 -1.13 -11.67
C SER A 3 -19.73 -0.42 -10.55
N SER A 4 -20.30 -0.34 -9.35
CA SER A 4 -19.70 0.33 -8.18
C SER A 4 -18.24 -0.10 -7.96
N VAL A 5 -17.93 -1.37 -8.24
CA VAL A 5 -16.58 -1.94 -8.18
C VAL A 5 -15.61 -1.24 -9.14
N ARG A 6 -16.02 -1.04 -10.41
CA ARG A 6 -15.16 -0.38 -11.41
C ARG A 6 -14.89 1.07 -11.04
N PHE A 7 -15.90 1.75 -10.50
CA PHE A 7 -15.75 3.13 -10.03
C PHE A 7 -14.70 3.22 -8.90
N ILE A 8 -14.76 2.33 -7.90
CA ILE A 8 -13.79 2.30 -6.81
C ILE A 8 -12.39 1.98 -7.31
N ILE A 9 -12.24 1.03 -8.25
CA ILE A 9 -10.93 0.70 -8.84
C ILE A 9 -10.34 1.92 -9.56
N VAL A 10 -11.13 2.62 -10.39
CA VAL A 10 -10.69 3.83 -11.09
C VAL A 10 -10.30 4.93 -10.09
N LEU A 11 -11.08 5.12 -9.04
CA LEU A 11 -10.81 6.10 -8.01
C LEU A 11 -9.47 5.82 -7.31
N PHE A 12 -9.23 4.58 -6.89
CA PHE A 12 -7.96 4.20 -6.28
C PHE A 12 -6.78 4.24 -7.27
N ALA A 13 -6.99 3.90 -8.53
CA ALA A 13 -5.95 4.03 -9.55
C ALA A 13 -5.55 5.48 -9.81
N VAL A 14 -6.53 6.40 -9.84
CA VAL A 14 -6.28 7.83 -10.10
C VAL A 14 -5.67 8.53 -8.90
N PHE A 15 -6.04 8.20 -7.68
CA PHE A 15 -5.61 8.92 -6.46
C PHE A 15 -4.58 8.17 -5.62
N GLY A 16 -4.57 6.84 -5.65
CA GLY A 16 -3.73 6.01 -4.79
C GLY A 16 -2.22 6.17 -5.02
N TRP A 17 -1.81 6.45 -6.25
CA TRP A 17 -0.39 6.63 -6.59
C TRP A 17 0.25 7.88 -5.97
N MET A 18 -0.55 8.89 -5.60
CA MET A 18 -0.04 10.17 -5.07
C MET A 18 0.75 10.00 -3.76
N GLY A 19 0.31 9.08 -2.90
CA GLY A 19 0.99 8.77 -1.64
C GLY A 19 2.39 8.18 -1.89
N VAL A 20 2.43 7.16 -2.73
CA VAL A 20 3.69 6.49 -3.11
C VAL A 20 4.63 7.46 -3.83
N ALA A 21 4.12 8.26 -4.77
CA ALA A 21 4.91 9.26 -5.49
C ALA A 21 5.56 10.29 -4.54
N ARG A 22 4.88 10.69 -3.48
CA ARG A 22 5.43 11.61 -2.47
C ARG A 22 6.58 10.98 -1.70
N ILE A 23 6.46 9.72 -1.31
CA ILE A 23 7.51 8.96 -0.61
C ILE A 23 8.71 8.79 -1.53
N VAL A 24 8.50 8.36 -2.77
CA VAL A 24 9.57 8.20 -3.78
C VAL A 24 10.30 9.51 -4.03
N ARG A 25 9.56 10.62 -4.16
CA ARG A 25 10.16 11.95 -4.32
C ARG A 25 11.04 12.32 -3.13
N GLY A 26 10.59 12.09 -1.90
CA GLY A 26 11.38 12.35 -0.68
C GLY A 26 12.68 11.54 -0.67
N GLN A 27 12.61 10.24 -1.00
CA GLN A 27 13.78 9.37 -1.10
C GLN A 27 14.78 9.84 -2.16
N VAL A 28 14.30 10.18 -3.35
CA VAL A 28 15.15 10.68 -4.43
C VAL A 28 15.83 11.99 -4.06
N LEU A 29 15.13 12.90 -3.37
CA LEU A 29 15.73 14.15 -2.90
C LEU A 29 16.84 13.88 -1.87
N ALA A 30 16.60 13.04 -0.88
CA ALA A 30 17.60 12.67 0.12
C ALA A 30 18.81 11.95 -0.49
N LEU A 31 18.59 11.08 -1.49
CA LEU A 31 19.69 10.41 -2.19
C LEU A 31 20.53 11.35 -3.05
N LYS A 32 19.93 12.39 -3.62
CA LYS A 32 20.66 13.38 -4.47
C LYS A 32 21.73 14.16 -3.72
N GLU A 33 21.59 14.29 -2.39
CA GLU A 33 22.52 15.01 -1.51
C GLU A 33 23.64 14.10 -0.96
N ARG A 34 23.70 12.83 -1.40
CA ARG A 34 24.71 11.89 -0.97
C ARG A 34 26.02 12.09 -1.75
N GLU A 35 27.16 11.98 -1.07
CA GLU A 35 28.51 12.17 -1.59
C GLU A 35 28.81 11.34 -2.85
N PHE A 36 28.30 10.10 -2.92
CA PHE A 36 28.52 9.25 -4.10
C PHE A 36 27.81 9.77 -5.35
N ILE A 37 26.71 10.52 -5.20
CA ILE A 37 26.03 11.18 -6.33
C ILE A 37 26.80 12.42 -6.76
N GLU A 38 27.36 13.16 -5.81
CA GLU A 38 28.23 14.32 -6.12
C GLU A 38 29.50 13.87 -6.83
N ALA A 39 30.12 12.80 -6.34
CA ALA A 39 31.31 12.21 -7.01
C ALA A 39 30.97 11.75 -8.44
N ALA A 40 29.84 11.09 -8.65
CA ALA A 40 29.41 10.69 -9.99
C ALA A 40 29.20 11.88 -10.92
N ARG A 41 28.68 13.01 -10.41
CA ARG A 41 28.53 14.26 -11.19
C ARG A 41 29.87 14.88 -11.52
N ALA A 42 30.79 14.88 -10.57
CA ALA A 42 32.15 15.47 -10.76
C ALA A 42 32.93 14.79 -11.89
N VAL A 43 32.75 13.46 -12.07
CA VAL A 43 33.34 12.71 -13.19
C VAL A 43 32.54 12.77 -14.49
N GLY A 44 31.51 13.63 -14.56
CA GLY A 44 30.72 13.87 -15.77
C GLY A 44 29.63 12.85 -16.08
N ALA A 45 29.16 12.06 -15.08
CA ALA A 45 28.09 11.10 -15.30
C ALA A 45 26.78 11.78 -15.74
N SER A 46 26.12 11.25 -16.76
CA SER A 46 24.86 11.77 -17.26
C SER A 46 23.75 11.61 -16.20
N ARG A 47 22.72 12.48 -16.26
CA ARG A 47 21.55 12.41 -15.35
C ARG A 47 20.86 11.05 -15.41
N TRP A 48 20.72 10.48 -16.61
CA TRP A 48 20.09 9.17 -16.81
C TRP A 48 20.90 8.03 -16.21
N TYR A 49 22.24 8.08 -16.32
CA TYR A 49 23.15 7.15 -15.69
C TYR A 49 23.01 7.18 -14.16
N ILE A 50 22.98 8.37 -13.56
CA ILE A 50 22.78 8.55 -12.10
C ILE A 50 21.42 7.97 -11.66
N VAL A 51 20.36 8.24 -12.41
CA VAL A 51 19.03 7.69 -12.08
C VAL A 51 19.04 6.17 -12.11
N ARG A 52 19.51 5.57 -13.21
CA ARG A 52 19.41 4.13 -13.42
C ARG A 52 20.41 3.34 -12.58
N ARG A 53 21.61 3.85 -12.34
CA ARG A 53 22.69 3.14 -11.67
C ARG A 53 22.75 3.39 -10.16
N HIS A 54 22.31 4.57 -9.73
CA HIS A 54 22.44 4.99 -8.32
C HIS A 54 21.10 5.25 -7.64
N LEU A 55 20.22 6.07 -8.22
CA LEU A 55 18.98 6.45 -7.55
C LEU A 55 17.97 5.29 -7.50
N LEU A 56 17.69 4.66 -8.64
CA LEU A 56 16.67 3.63 -8.73
C LEU A 56 16.98 2.41 -7.83
N PRO A 57 18.18 1.79 -7.88
CA PRO A 57 18.49 0.65 -7.03
C PRO A 57 18.41 0.99 -5.52
N ASN A 58 18.90 2.17 -5.12
CA ASN A 58 18.87 2.60 -3.72
C ASN A 58 17.47 3.04 -3.25
N SER A 59 16.52 3.24 -4.16
CA SER A 59 15.13 3.58 -3.83
C SER A 59 14.19 2.37 -3.80
N ILE A 60 14.60 1.20 -4.31
CA ILE A 60 13.73 0.02 -4.43
C ILE A 60 13.19 -0.40 -3.06
N GLY A 61 14.04 -0.50 -2.04
CA GLY A 61 13.62 -0.90 -0.69
C GLY A 61 12.49 -0.03 -0.14
N PRO A 62 12.69 1.28 0.00
CA PRO A 62 11.62 2.21 0.43
C PRO A 62 10.38 2.20 -0.45
N ILE A 63 10.53 1.98 -1.77
CA ILE A 63 9.39 1.88 -2.69
C ILE A 63 8.58 0.61 -2.40
N MET A 64 9.23 -0.54 -2.23
CA MET A 64 8.57 -1.80 -1.93
C MET A 64 7.79 -1.73 -0.62
N VAL A 65 8.38 -1.14 0.42
CA VAL A 65 7.70 -0.89 1.70
C VAL A 65 6.47 0.01 1.50
N ALA A 66 6.61 1.11 0.77
CA ALA A 66 5.50 2.03 0.50
C ALA A 66 4.37 1.36 -0.28
N LEU A 67 4.68 0.49 -1.25
CA LEU A 67 3.71 -0.30 -1.99
C LEU A 67 2.96 -1.28 -1.09
N THR A 68 3.67 -1.96 -0.18
CA THR A 68 3.05 -2.89 0.78
C THR A 68 2.03 -2.17 1.66
N PHE A 69 2.37 -1.02 2.23
CA PHE A 69 1.43 -0.22 3.02
C PHE A 69 0.28 0.35 2.19
N SER A 70 0.49 0.64 0.90
CA SER A 70 -0.58 1.11 0.03
C SER A 70 -1.65 0.05 -0.21
N VAL A 71 -1.28 -1.24 -0.26
CA VAL A 71 -2.23 -2.36 -0.37
C VAL A 71 -3.11 -2.44 0.88
N VAL A 72 -2.53 -2.38 2.08
CA VAL A 72 -3.30 -2.36 3.35
C VAL A 72 -4.26 -1.17 3.38
N SER A 73 -3.76 0.01 3.01
CA SER A 73 -4.57 1.24 2.97
C SER A 73 -5.74 1.12 2.00
N ALA A 74 -5.54 0.50 0.83
CA ALA A 74 -6.59 0.27 -0.15
C ALA A 74 -7.68 -0.68 0.38
N ILE A 75 -7.30 -1.78 1.03
CA ILE A 75 -8.22 -2.76 1.64
C ILE A 75 -9.08 -2.09 2.73
N ILE A 76 -8.44 -1.33 3.62
CA ILE A 76 -9.14 -0.63 4.71
C ILE A 76 -10.07 0.45 4.13
N SER A 77 -9.62 1.20 3.13
CA SER A 77 -10.43 2.25 2.50
C SER A 77 -11.64 1.67 1.77
N GLU A 78 -11.48 0.57 1.02
CA GLU A 78 -12.60 -0.15 0.38
C GLU A 78 -13.60 -0.63 1.43
N SER A 79 -13.11 -1.30 2.49
CA SER A 79 -13.96 -1.81 3.56
C SER A 79 -14.71 -0.68 4.29
N THR A 80 -14.08 0.47 4.47
CA THR A 80 -14.71 1.66 5.06
C THR A 80 -15.80 2.22 4.15
N LEU A 81 -15.54 2.33 2.85
CA LEU A 81 -16.56 2.77 1.87
C LEU A 81 -17.75 1.81 1.83
N ALA A 82 -17.48 0.50 1.82
CA ALA A 82 -18.51 -0.52 1.85
C ALA A 82 -19.35 -0.46 3.15
N PHE A 83 -18.71 -0.25 4.30
CA PHE A 83 -19.37 -0.07 5.58
C PHE A 83 -20.33 1.13 5.60
N PHE A 84 -19.98 2.24 4.93
CA PHE A 84 -20.84 3.41 4.78
C PHE A 84 -21.89 3.27 3.66
N GLY A 85 -21.90 2.16 2.93
CA GLY A 85 -22.85 1.92 1.85
C GLY A 85 -22.45 2.45 0.49
N TYR A 86 -21.21 2.97 0.35
CA TYR A 86 -20.64 3.45 -0.92
C TYR A 86 -19.84 2.37 -1.65
N GLY A 87 -19.77 1.16 -1.10
CA GLY A 87 -19.10 0.01 -1.68
C GLY A 87 -19.94 -0.74 -2.71
N PRO A 88 -19.44 -1.89 -3.21
CA PRO A 88 -20.20 -2.79 -4.03
C PRO A 88 -21.51 -3.19 -3.33
N GLN A 89 -22.61 -3.23 -4.07
CA GLN A 89 -23.90 -3.59 -3.51
C GLN A 89 -24.07 -5.12 -3.52
N ALA A 90 -24.73 -5.64 -2.48
CA ALA A 90 -25.14 -7.05 -2.47
C ALA A 90 -26.13 -7.29 -3.63
N GLY A 91 -25.67 -7.97 -4.68
CA GLY A 91 -26.43 -8.16 -5.93
C GLY A 91 -25.62 -7.90 -7.18
N ASP A 92 -24.53 -7.14 -7.12
CA ASP A 92 -23.60 -6.90 -8.24
C ASP A 92 -22.67 -8.11 -8.52
N GLY A 93 -22.90 -9.24 -7.85
CA GLY A 93 -22.03 -10.42 -7.93
C GLY A 93 -20.66 -10.26 -7.27
N ALA A 94 -20.40 -9.12 -6.64
CA ALA A 94 -19.18 -8.84 -5.89
C ALA A 94 -19.42 -9.02 -4.39
N THR A 95 -18.54 -9.76 -3.74
CA THR A 95 -18.52 -9.93 -2.28
C THR A 95 -17.20 -9.41 -1.76
N SER A 96 -17.23 -8.54 -0.74
CA SER A 96 -16.02 -8.06 -0.07
C SER A 96 -16.17 -8.18 1.45
N LEU A 97 -15.05 -8.16 2.16
CA LEU A 97 -15.05 -8.16 3.63
C LEU A 97 -15.76 -6.92 4.18
N GLY A 98 -15.64 -5.78 3.48
CA GLY A 98 -16.32 -4.54 3.85
C GLY A 98 -17.85 -4.65 3.76
N ILE A 99 -18.38 -5.33 2.74
CA ILE A 99 -19.82 -5.62 2.63
C ILE A 99 -20.29 -6.47 3.80
N LEU A 100 -19.52 -7.49 4.19
CA LEU A 100 -19.87 -8.36 5.33
C LEU A 100 -19.89 -7.56 6.64
N VAL A 101 -18.91 -6.69 6.85
CA VAL A 101 -18.88 -5.79 8.02
C VAL A 101 -20.06 -4.81 7.99
N GLY A 102 -20.41 -4.29 6.83
CA GLY A 102 -21.57 -3.40 6.65
C GLY A 102 -22.89 -4.10 6.97
N ALA A 103 -23.08 -5.32 6.47
CA ALA A 103 -24.26 -6.15 6.73
C ALA A 103 -24.42 -6.52 8.21
N ALA A 104 -23.30 -6.64 8.93
CA ALA A 104 -23.30 -6.98 10.34
C ALA A 104 -23.87 -5.89 11.26
N LYS A 105 -24.02 -4.63 10.80
CA LYS A 105 -24.60 -3.53 11.60
C LYS A 105 -25.96 -3.89 12.20
N GLY A 106 -26.84 -4.50 11.40
CA GLY A 106 -28.15 -4.94 11.87
C GLY A 106 -28.09 -6.19 12.76
N ALA A 107 -27.18 -7.09 12.46
CA ALA A 107 -27.05 -8.38 13.11
C ALA A 107 -26.55 -8.28 14.57
N VAL A 108 -25.69 -7.32 14.87
CA VAL A 108 -25.16 -7.10 16.23
C VAL A 108 -26.31 -6.80 17.22
N ASN A 109 -27.29 -6.00 16.81
CA ASN A 109 -28.42 -5.63 17.66
C ASN A 109 -29.41 -6.80 17.90
N THR A 110 -29.36 -7.83 17.05
CA THR A 110 -30.17 -9.02 17.16
C THR A 110 -29.46 -10.20 17.83
N GLY A 111 -28.27 -9.98 18.39
CA GLY A 111 -27.50 -10.98 19.13
C GLY A 111 -26.50 -11.79 18.26
N PHE A 112 -26.47 -11.60 16.93
CA PHE A 112 -25.55 -12.31 16.02
C PHE A 112 -24.19 -11.58 15.89
N TRP A 113 -23.54 -11.30 17.01
CA TRP A 113 -22.29 -10.55 17.09
C TRP A 113 -21.14 -11.16 16.27
N TRP A 114 -21.14 -12.46 16.06
CA TRP A 114 -20.10 -13.16 15.30
C TRP A 114 -20.06 -12.76 13.83
N LEU A 115 -21.19 -12.30 13.25
CA LEU A 115 -21.23 -11.80 11.88
C LEU A 115 -20.41 -10.53 11.69
N ALA A 116 -20.16 -9.77 12.75
CA ALA A 116 -19.25 -8.62 12.74
C ALA A 116 -17.81 -9.04 13.08
N VAL A 117 -17.64 -9.89 14.08
CA VAL A 117 -16.32 -10.23 14.63
C VAL A 117 -15.45 -10.97 13.60
N PHE A 118 -15.96 -11.98 12.91
CA PHE A 118 -15.17 -12.75 11.96
C PHE A 118 -14.64 -11.93 10.78
N PRO A 119 -15.43 -11.12 10.05
CA PRO A 119 -14.91 -10.29 8.99
C PRO A 119 -13.90 -9.23 9.48
N CYS A 120 -14.16 -8.60 10.62
CA CYS A 120 -13.25 -7.64 11.22
C CYS A 120 -11.92 -8.30 11.60
N LEU A 121 -11.94 -9.46 12.23
CA LEU A 121 -10.76 -10.21 12.60
C LEU A 121 -9.96 -10.63 11.36
N THR A 122 -10.66 -11.05 10.30
CA THR A 122 -10.02 -11.38 9.02
C THR A 122 -9.30 -10.16 8.43
N LEU A 123 -9.91 -8.98 8.45
CA LEU A 123 -9.26 -7.73 8.00
C LEU A 123 -8.01 -7.42 8.83
N VAL A 124 -8.08 -7.57 10.15
CA VAL A 124 -6.93 -7.36 11.04
C VAL A 124 -5.79 -8.34 10.71
N VAL A 125 -6.11 -9.63 10.55
CA VAL A 125 -5.11 -10.65 10.19
C VAL A 125 -4.46 -10.35 8.85
N ILE A 126 -5.22 -9.99 7.83
CA ILE A 126 -4.71 -9.61 6.51
C ILE A 126 -3.78 -8.39 6.65
N ALA A 127 -4.22 -7.34 7.35
CA ALA A 127 -3.43 -6.13 7.54
C ALA A 127 -2.11 -6.41 8.26
N LEU A 128 -2.12 -7.21 9.33
CA LEU A 128 -0.92 -7.62 10.05
C LEU A 128 0.00 -8.46 9.18
N SER A 129 -0.54 -9.43 8.43
CA SER A 129 0.26 -10.28 7.54
C SER A 129 0.99 -9.47 6.46
N ILE A 130 0.30 -8.50 5.85
CA ILE A 130 0.90 -7.63 4.85
C ILE A 130 1.95 -6.71 5.48
N ASN A 131 1.72 -6.19 6.69
CA ASN A 131 2.70 -5.39 7.41
C ASN A 131 3.98 -6.20 7.71
N PHE A 132 3.86 -7.44 8.19
CA PHE A 132 5.02 -8.33 8.39
C PHE A 132 5.79 -8.61 7.10
N ILE A 133 5.09 -8.79 5.98
CA ILE A 133 5.72 -8.93 4.66
C ILE A 133 6.47 -7.63 4.29
N GLY A 134 5.87 -6.48 4.53
CA GLY A 134 6.49 -5.17 4.28
C GLY A 134 7.77 -4.98 5.10
N ASP A 135 7.75 -5.33 6.37
CA ASP A 135 8.92 -5.25 7.26
C ASP A 135 10.01 -6.24 6.82
N ALA A 136 9.66 -7.48 6.49
CA ALA A 136 10.62 -8.46 5.98
C ALA A 136 11.26 -8.02 4.65
N LEU A 137 10.49 -7.40 3.74
CA LEU A 137 11.01 -6.82 2.51
C LEU A 137 11.96 -5.65 2.78
N ARG A 138 11.66 -4.82 3.78
CA ARG A 138 12.53 -3.73 4.21
C ARG A 138 13.86 -4.28 4.71
N ASP A 139 13.84 -5.27 5.60
CA ASP A 139 15.04 -5.86 6.17
C ASP A 139 15.88 -6.55 5.08
N ALA A 140 15.25 -7.29 4.17
CA ALA A 140 15.93 -7.94 3.05
C ALA A 140 16.57 -6.96 2.05
N THR A 141 16.05 -5.72 1.96
CA THR A 141 16.56 -4.69 1.05
C THR A 141 17.49 -3.68 1.72
N ASP A 142 17.72 -3.78 3.05
CA ASP A 142 18.64 -2.90 3.77
C ASP A 142 20.10 -3.39 3.62
N PRO A 143 20.97 -2.61 2.92
CA PRO A 143 22.37 -3.00 2.71
C PRO A 143 23.21 -3.05 4.00
N ARG A 144 22.70 -2.51 5.11
CA ARG A 144 23.43 -2.47 6.39
C ARG A 144 23.42 -3.81 7.10
N MET A 145 22.34 -4.60 6.96
CA MET A 145 22.21 -5.92 7.54
C MET A 145 23.14 -6.97 6.90
N GLN A 146 23.59 -6.75 5.64
CA GLN A 146 24.47 -7.67 4.92
C GLN A 146 25.96 -7.56 5.33
N LYS A 147 26.35 -6.61 6.17
CA LYS A 147 27.75 -6.41 6.60
C LYS A 147 28.09 -7.07 7.93
N GLU A 148 27.11 -7.63 8.65
CA GLU A 148 27.31 -8.27 9.95
C GLU A 148 27.25 -9.81 9.90
N SER A 149 27.07 -10.39 8.72
CA SER A 149 27.18 -11.83 8.47
C SER A 149 28.44 -12.13 7.67
#